data_bd729661495f48e6ccea8e09762e5898
#
_entry.id   bd729661495f48e6ccea8e09762e5898
#
_cell.length_a   1.000
_cell.length_b   1.000
_cell.length_c   1.000
_cell.angle_alpha   90.00
_cell.angle_beta   90.00
_cell.angle_gamma   90.00
#
_symmetry.space_group_name_H-M   'P 1'
#
loop_
_entity.id
_entity.type
_entity.pdbx_description
1 polymer ?
#
loop_
_entity_poly.entity_id
_entity_poly.type
_entity_poly.pdbx_seq_one_letter_code
_entity_poly.pdbx_strand_id
1 'polypeptide(L)'
;MEQVWEHLETEAFTAEREWCVEGIPVLTAAVSLPRPVGPQTRTLRRIRRYYRAQAGAFLRYCQRQLLPMAAEAYRVARAASRPLPCLRAELTYCVTYNAGGFWSLYTQSSEPTESGRRLLRRRGDTWELRSGYPAALRQFFPP
;
A
#
# COMPACT_ATOMS: atom_id res chain seq x y z
N MET A 1 20.27 -14.57 23.84
CA MET A 1 19.81 -13.25 24.33
C MET A 1 18.56 -12.84 23.54
N GLU A 2 17.42 -12.80 24.21
CA GLU A 2 16.21 -12.33 23.56
C GLU A 2 16.35 -10.84 23.27
N GLN A 3 16.16 -10.50 22.00
CA GLN A 3 16.17 -9.11 21.61
C GLN A 3 14.82 -8.50 21.99
N VAL A 4 14.81 -7.63 22.99
CA VAL A 4 13.60 -6.92 23.37
C VAL A 4 13.41 -5.78 22.38
N TRP A 5 12.42 -5.93 21.51
CA TRP A 5 12.06 -4.88 20.56
C TRP A 5 11.27 -3.81 21.31
N GLU A 6 11.89 -2.69 21.63
CA GLU A 6 11.17 -1.54 22.16
C GLU A 6 10.48 -0.78 21.02
N HIS A 7 11.17 -0.65 19.91
CA HIS A 7 10.63 -0.01 18.71
C HIS A 7 11.17 -0.70 17.46
N LEU A 8 10.53 -0.49 16.34
CA LEU A 8 10.92 -1.05 15.05
C LEU A 8 11.40 0.07 14.13
N GLU A 9 12.63 -0.05 13.63
CA GLU A 9 13.12 0.84 12.61
C GLU A 9 12.61 0.38 11.25
N THR A 10 12.10 1.32 10.46
CA THR A 10 11.59 1.04 9.14
C THR A 10 12.09 2.06 8.13
N GLU A 11 12.17 1.61 6.89
CA GLU A 11 12.37 2.48 5.74
C GLU A 11 11.21 2.28 4.79
N ALA A 12 11.02 3.20 3.86
CA ALA A 12 9.99 3.04 2.85
C ALA A 12 10.49 2.12 1.74
N PHE A 13 9.66 1.14 1.39
CA PHE A 13 9.79 0.35 0.17
C PHE A 13 8.91 1.00 -0.87
N THR A 14 9.50 1.45 -1.98
CA THR A 14 8.77 2.14 -3.03
C THR A 14 8.77 1.34 -4.33
N ALA A 15 7.66 1.40 -5.04
CA ALA A 15 7.51 0.81 -6.36
C ALA A 15 6.61 1.70 -7.19
N GLU A 16 6.91 1.82 -8.47
CA GLU A 16 6.10 2.56 -9.41
C GLU A 16 5.84 1.71 -10.63
N ARG A 17 4.67 1.89 -11.23
CA ARG A 17 4.31 1.21 -12.47
C ARG A 17 3.48 2.15 -13.34
N GLU A 18 3.66 2.00 -14.64
CA GLU A 18 2.98 2.80 -15.64
C GLU A 18 2.37 1.86 -16.68
N TRP A 19 1.15 2.15 -17.08
CA TRP A 19 0.47 1.41 -18.16
C TRP A 19 0.12 2.38 -19.26
N CYS A 20 0.34 1.94 -20.51
CA CYS A 20 0.17 2.76 -21.69
C CYS A 20 -0.88 2.18 -22.64
N VAL A 21 -1.52 3.07 -23.41
CA VAL A 21 -2.32 2.72 -24.58
C VAL A 21 -1.69 3.44 -25.76
N GLU A 22 -1.36 2.71 -26.81
CA GLU A 22 -0.71 3.27 -28.01
C GLU A 22 0.56 4.06 -27.66
N GLY A 23 1.33 3.58 -26.68
CA GLY A 23 2.56 4.23 -26.22
C GLY A 23 2.36 5.44 -25.32
N ILE A 24 1.13 5.79 -24.98
CA ILE A 24 0.81 6.94 -24.15
C ILE A 24 0.40 6.48 -22.75
N PRO A 25 1.03 7.00 -21.69
CA PRO A 25 0.64 6.63 -20.32
C PRO A 25 -0.81 7.01 -20.03
N VAL A 26 -1.60 6.06 -19.54
CA VAL A 26 -2.99 6.27 -19.15
C VAL A 26 -3.24 6.04 -17.68
N LEU A 27 -2.37 5.28 -17.02
CA LEU A 27 -2.47 4.98 -15.60
C LEU A 27 -1.07 4.85 -15.00
N THR A 28 -0.86 5.51 -13.87
CA THR A 28 0.35 5.33 -13.06
C THR A 28 -0.06 4.85 -11.67
N ALA A 29 0.77 4.02 -11.06
CA ALA A 29 0.59 3.59 -9.69
C ALA A 29 1.88 3.79 -8.91
N ALA A 30 1.78 4.35 -7.72
CA ALA A 30 2.90 4.52 -6.81
C ALA A 30 2.60 3.81 -5.50
N VAL A 31 3.55 3.03 -5.03
CA VAL A 31 3.47 2.30 -3.76
C VAL A 31 4.60 2.76 -2.86
N SER A 32 4.25 3.08 -1.62
CA SER A 32 5.22 3.33 -0.55
C SER A 32 4.73 2.58 0.69
N LEU A 33 5.38 1.48 1.02
CA LEU A 33 5.02 0.63 2.16
C LEU A 33 6.21 0.45 3.09
N PRO A 34 5.98 0.10 4.36
CA PRO A 34 7.07 -0.03 5.31
C PRO A 34 7.88 -1.28 5.06
N ARG A 35 9.18 -1.15 5.23
CA ARG A 35 10.12 -2.26 5.23
C ARG A 35 10.94 -2.20 6.50
N PRO A 36 10.81 -3.18 7.40
CA PRO A 36 11.61 -3.24 8.60
C PRO A 36 13.10 -3.31 8.30
N VAL A 37 13.89 -2.57 9.06
CA VAL A 37 15.34 -2.56 8.99
C VAL A 37 15.90 -3.30 10.21
N GLY A 38 16.88 -4.16 10.01
CA GLY A 38 17.51 -4.89 11.10
C GLY A 38 17.89 -6.31 10.73
N PRO A 39 18.29 -7.13 11.71
CA PRO A 39 18.70 -8.50 11.45
C PRO A 39 17.56 -9.33 10.86
N GLN A 40 17.92 -10.35 10.10
CA GLN A 40 16.98 -11.24 9.41
C GLN A 40 16.29 -12.19 10.38
N THR A 41 15.44 -11.65 11.27
CA THR A 41 14.64 -12.45 12.18
C THR A 41 13.38 -12.96 11.48
N ARG A 42 12.75 -13.99 12.08
CA ARG A 42 11.48 -14.52 11.59
C ARG A 42 10.40 -13.42 11.56
N THR A 43 10.33 -12.60 12.59
CA THR A 43 9.38 -11.49 12.69
C THR A 43 9.55 -10.50 11.54
N LEU A 44 10.79 -10.02 11.31
CA LEU A 44 11.03 -9.03 10.27
C LEU A 44 10.77 -9.59 8.88
N ARG A 45 11.14 -10.86 8.64
CA ARG A 45 10.85 -11.51 7.35
C ARG A 45 9.36 -11.64 7.10
N ARG A 46 8.58 -11.94 8.15
CA ARG A 46 7.11 -12.05 8.03
C ARG A 46 6.48 -10.70 7.70
N ILE A 47 6.88 -9.64 8.39
CA ILE A 47 6.37 -8.30 8.14
C ILE A 47 6.74 -7.84 6.73
N ARG A 48 7.99 -8.04 6.30
CA ARG A 48 8.42 -7.71 4.94
C ARG A 48 7.60 -8.44 3.89
N ARG A 49 7.39 -9.74 4.08
CA ARG A 49 6.60 -10.56 3.16
C ARG A 49 5.17 -10.06 3.06
N TYR A 50 4.57 -9.70 4.18
CA TYR A 50 3.20 -9.22 4.23
C TYR A 50 3.03 -7.94 3.41
N TYR A 51 3.87 -6.93 3.62
CA TYR A 51 3.73 -5.67 2.90
C TYR A 51 4.18 -5.76 1.44
N ARG A 52 5.12 -6.63 1.14
CA ARG A 52 5.47 -6.92 -0.25
C ARG A 52 4.30 -7.58 -1.00
N ALA A 53 3.61 -8.51 -0.35
CA ALA A 53 2.42 -9.14 -0.92
C ALA A 53 1.29 -8.12 -1.11
N GLN A 54 1.12 -7.19 -0.17
CA GLN A 54 0.13 -6.12 -0.28
C GLN A 54 0.44 -5.20 -1.45
N ALA A 55 1.71 -4.85 -1.65
CA ALA A 55 2.14 -4.05 -2.80
C ALA A 55 1.82 -4.75 -4.12
N GLY A 56 2.14 -6.04 -4.22
CA GLY A 56 1.84 -6.83 -5.41
C GLY A 56 0.34 -6.95 -5.68
N ALA A 57 -0.45 -7.15 -4.64
CA ALA A 57 -1.91 -7.23 -4.77
C ALA A 57 -2.51 -5.90 -5.25
N PHE A 58 -2.00 -4.77 -4.73
CA PHE A 58 -2.43 -3.45 -5.16
C PHE A 58 -2.11 -3.20 -6.65
N LEU A 59 -0.91 -3.54 -7.09
CA LEU A 59 -0.53 -3.35 -8.49
C LEU A 59 -1.36 -4.24 -9.43
N ARG A 60 -1.68 -5.46 -9.01
CA ARG A 60 -2.60 -6.33 -9.79
C ARG A 60 -4.01 -5.75 -9.83
N TYR A 61 -4.48 -5.19 -8.73
CA TYR A 61 -5.77 -4.50 -8.69
C TYR A 61 -5.80 -3.32 -9.66
N CYS A 62 -4.75 -2.51 -9.69
CA CYS A 62 -4.65 -1.41 -10.65
C CYS A 62 -4.75 -1.91 -12.09
N GLN A 63 -4.04 -2.98 -12.41
CA GLN A 63 -4.06 -3.53 -13.76
C GLN A 63 -5.41 -4.12 -14.14
N ARG A 64 -6.07 -4.81 -13.23
CA ARG A 64 -7.34 -5.50 -13.52
C ARG A 64 -8.56 -4.59 -13.44
N GLN A 65 -8.58 -3.67 -12.49
CA GLN A 65 -9.77 -2.85 -12.20
C GLN A 65 -9.65 -1.42 -12.69
N LEU A 66 -8.50 -0.80 -12.56
CA LEU A 66 -8.33 0.61 -12.89
C LEU A 66 -7.88 0.83 -14.34
N LEU A 67 -7.09 -0.06 -14.90
CA LEU A 67 -6.60 0.09 -16.26
C LEU A 67 -7.71 0.10 -17.29
N PRO A 68 -8.74 -0.77 -17.24
CA PRO A 68 -9.88 -0.69 -18.19
C PRO A 68 -10.59 0.67 -18.14
N MET A 69 -10.79 1.21 -16.94
CA MET A 69 -11.39 2.54 -16.76
C MET A 69 -10.50 3.64 -17.34
N ALA A 70 -9.21 3.57 -17.09
CA ALA A 70 -8.24 4.54 -17.60
C ALA A 70 -8.15 4.48 -19.13
N ALA A 71 -8.16 3.29 -19.71
CA ALA A 71 -8.13 3.09 -21.15
C ALA A 71 -9.41 3.65 -21.81
N GLU A 72 -10.55 3.47 -21.16
CA GLU A 72 -11.82 4.02 -21.66
C GLU A 72 -11.83 5.55 -21.59
N ALA A 73 -11.35 6.13 -20.48
CA ALA A 73 -11.22 7.57 -20.34
C ALA A 73 -10.32 8.16 -21.44
N TYR A 74 -9.24 7.45 -21.76
CA TYR A 74 -8.35 7.83 -22.85
C TYR A 74 -9.07 7.82 -24.20
N ARG A 75 -9.82 6.75 -24.52
CA ARG A 75 -10.53 6.62 -25.79
C ARG A 75 -11.60 7.71 -25.96
N VAL A 76 -12.35 7.99 -24.89
CA VAL A 76 -13.37 9.04 -24.90
C VAL A 76 -12.75 10.40 -25.13
N ALA A 77 -11.67 10.72 -24.42
CA ALA A 77 -10.99 12.01 -24.57
C ALA A 77 -10.40 12.18 -25.96
N ARG A 78 -9.79 11.13 -26.50
CA ARG A 78 -9.21 11.16 -27.85
C ARG A 78 -10.27 11.38 -28.92
N ALA A 79 -11.39 10.66 -28.85
CA ALA A 79 -12.48 10.81 -29.77
C ALA A 79 -13.10 12.22 -29.75
N ALA A 80 -13.09 12.86 -28.58
CA ALA A 80 -13.64 14.22 -28.39
C ALA A 80 -12.59 15.32 -28.57
N SER A 81 -11.38 14.98 -28.96
CA SER A 81 -10.25 15.92 -29.11
C SER A 81 -9.99 16.72 -27.82
N ARG A 82 -10.14 16.07 -26.67
CA ARG A 82 -9.85 16.66 -25.34
C ARG A 82 -8.45 16.28 -24.91
N PRO A 83 -7.89 16.99 -23.91
CA PRO A 83 -6.61 16.60 -23.29
C PRO A 83 -6.68 15.16 -22.81
N LEU A 84 -5.63 14.37 -23.09
CA LEU A 84 -5.59 12.95 -22.75
C LEU A 84 -5.34 12.78 -21.25
N PRO A 85 -6.24 12.09 -20.51
CA PRO A 85 -6.06 11.89 -19.09
C PRO A 85 -5.02 10.83 -18.78
N CYS A 86 -4.28 11.02 -17.71
CA CYS A 86 -3.45 9.99 -17.10
C CYS A 86 -3.88 9.85 -15.64
N LEU A 87 -4.50 8.73 -15.31
CA LEU A 87 -5.01 8.51 -13.96
C LEU A 87 -3.90 8.03 -13.04
N ARG A 88 -4.04 8.31 -11.74
CA ARG A 88 -3.03 7.96 -10.76
C ARG A 88 -3.66 7.24 -9.57
N ALA A 89 -3.07 6.11 -9.18
CA ALA A 89 -3.41 5.36 -7.99
C ALA A 89 -2.20 5.34 -7.04
N GLU A 90 -2.45 5.37 -5.74
CA GLU A 90 -1.40 5.40 -4.73
C GLU A 90 -1.73 4.49 -3.56
N LEU A 91 -0.70 3.86 -3.01
CA LEU A 91 -0.76 3.11 -1.76
C LEU A 91 0.35 3.61 -0.86
N THR A 92 -0.01 4.17 0.30
CA THR A 92 0.91 4.77 1.25
C THR A 92 0.69 4.21 2.65
N TYR A 93 1.57 4.54 3.59
CA TYR A 93 1.42 4.13 4.98
C TYR A 93 1.78 5.26 5.93
N CYS A 94 1.31 5.12 7.17
CA CYS A 94 1.67 6.02 8.27
C CYS A 94 1.79 5.19 9.55
N VAL A 95 2.94 5.27 10.21
CA VAL A 95 3.15 4.63 11.49
C VAL A 95 2.50 5.48 12.57
N THR A 96 1.62 4.87 13.37
CA THR A 96 0.86 5.58 14.41
C THR A 96 1.33 5.26 15.82
N TYR A 97 2.00 4.12 16.02
CA TYR A 97 2.52 3.72 17.31
C TYR A 97 3.72 2.80 17.13
N ASN A 98 4.75 3.00 17.91
CA ASN A 98 5.98 2.21 17.79
C ASN A 98 6.72 2.21 19.14
N ALA A 99 6.22 1.42 20.10
CA ALA A 99 6.81 1.31 21.40
C ALA A 99 6.32 0.05 22.12
N GLY A 100 7.05 -0.38 23.16
CA GLY A 100 6.62 -1.46 24.04
C GLY A 100 6.44 -2.80 23.37
N GLY A 101 7.11 -3.05 22.24
CA GLY A 101 7.00 -4.30 21.50
C GLY A 101 5.79 -4.35 20.56
N PHE A 102 5.09 -3.24 20.36
CA PHE A 102 3.98 -3.13 19.42
C PHE A 102 4.28 -2.09 18.36
N TRP A 103 3.86 -2.38 17.16
CA TRP A 103 4.04 -1.50 16.01
C TRP A 103 2.73 -1.40 15.27
N SER A 104 2.16 -0.19 15.26
CA SER A 104 0.87 0.08 14.64
C SER A 104 1.04 1.06 13.50
N LEU A 105 0.30 0.82 12.43
CA LEU A 105 0.28 1.69 11.26
C LEU A 105 -1.06 1.57 10.57
N TYR A 106 -1.33 2.51 9.70
CA TYR A 106 -2.37 2.29 8.69
C TYR A 106 -1.75 2.39 7.30
N THR A 107 -2.32 1.64 6.37
CA THR A 107 -2.09 1.83 4.94
C THR A 107 -3.30 2.54 4.35
N GLN A 108 -3.06 3.36 3.34
CA GLN A 108 -4.10 4.10 2.66
C GLN A 108 -3.93 3.95 1.16
N SER A 109 -4.98 3.47 0.50
CA SER A 109 -5.06 3.50 -0.95
C SER A 109 -5.86 4.71 -1.40
N SER A 110 -5.44 5.32 -2.50
CA SER A 110 -6.13 6.43 -3.15
C SER A 110 -6.24 6.07 -4.62
N GLU A 111 -7.46 6.02 -5.13
CA GLU A 111 -7.69 5.61 -6.51
C GLU A 111 -8.69 6.53 -7.21
N PRO A 112 -8.57 6.68 -8.54
CA PRO A 112 -9.54 7.46 -9.31
C PRO A 112 -10.86 6.70 -9.42
N THR A 113 -11.95 7.46 -9.57
CA THR A 113 -13.27 6.91 -9.88
C THR A 113 -13.81 7.55 -11.14
N GLU A 114 -14.85 6.94 -11.72
CA GLU A 114 -15.50 7.47 -12.93
C GLU A 114 -16.08 8.87 -12.72
N SER A 115 -16.48 9.20 -11.49
CA SER A 115 -17.06 10.51 -11.16
C SER A 115 -16.01 11.63 -11.06
N GLY A 116 -14.72 11.28 -11.12
CA GLY A 116 -13.62 12.23 -10.94
C GLY A 116 -13.25 12.44 -9.48
N ARG A 117 -14.00 11.90 -8.54
CA ARG A 117 -13.66 11.91 -7.12
C ARG A 117 -12.67 10.78 -6.81
N ARG A 118 -11.83 11.00 -5.82
CA ARG A 118 -10.91 9.95 -5.37
C ARG A 118 -11.58 9.09 -4.32
N LEU A 119 -11.36 7.78 -4.41
CA LEU A 119 -11.77 6.83 -3.39
C LEU A 119 -10.58 6.55 -2.49
N LEU A 120 -10.75 6.82 -1.20
CA LEU A 120 -9.74 6.56 -0.19
C LEU A 120 -10.17 5.39 0.67
N ARG A 121 -9.25 4.45 0.92
CA ARG A 121 -9.47 3.33 1.83
C ARG A 121 -8.30 3.25 2.79
N ARG A 122 -8.59 3.05 4.06
CA ARG A 122 -7.58 2.85 5.09
C ARG A 122 -7.74 1.48 5.73
N ARG A 123 -6.60 0.90 6.07
CA ARG A 123 -6.54 -0.35 6.82
C ARG A 123 -5.52 -0.20 7.93
N GLY A 124 -5.93 -0.45 9.18
CA GLY A 124 -5.04 -0.44 10.33
C GLY A 124 -4.49 -1.82 10.61
N ASP A 125 -3.20 -1.88 10.93
CA ASP A 125 -2.52 -3.09 11.38
C ASP A 125 -1.75 -2.78 12.66
N THR A 126 -1.82 -3.68 13.64
CA THR A 126 -0.98 -3.64 14.84
C THR A 126 -0.23 -4.96 14.93
N TRP A 127 1.10 -4.88 14.97
CA TRP A 127 1.96 -6.05 15.06
C TRP A 127 2.52 -6.20 16.45
N GLU A 128 2.47 -7.40 16.98
CA GLU A 128 3.23 -7.76 18.16
C GLU A 128 4.61 -8.24 17.70
N LEU A 129 5.66 -7.49 18.07
CA LEU A 129 6.99 -7.76 17.53
C LEU A 129 7.62 -9.03 18.12
N ARG A 130 7.20 -9.43 19.31
CA ARG A 130 7.69 -10.66 19.94
C ARG A 130 7.24 -11.90 19.20
N SER A 131 5.96 -11.98 18.85
CA SER A 131 5.41 -13.12 18.14
C SER A 131 5.56 -13.02 16.62
N GLY A 132 5.64 -11.81 16.09
CA GLY A 132 5.66 -11.55 14.64
C GLY A 132 4.30 -11.73 13.98
N TYR A 133 3.21 -11.66 14.76
CA TYR A 133 1.84 -11.77 14.27
C TYR A 133 1.07 -10.49 14.52
N PRO A 134 0.02 -10.23 13.74
CA PRO A 134 -0.90 -9.15 14.05
C PRO A 134 -1.52 -9.34 15.43
N ALA A 135 -1.58 -8.28 16.21
CA ALA A 135 -2.20 -8.29 17.52
C ALA A 135 -3.73 -8.21 17.36
N ALA A 136 -4.45 -9.06 18.08
CA ALA A 136 -5.90 -8.98 18.11
C ALA A 136 -6.36 -7.84 19.02
N LEU A 137 -7.40 -7.12 18.62
CA LEU A 137 -7.93 -6.00 19.40
C LEU A 137 -8.28 -6.41 20.83
N ARG A 138 -8.81 -7.61 21.01
CA ARG A 138 -9.15 -8.16 22.33
C ARG A 138 -7.98 -8.26 23.30
N GLN A 139 -6.74 -8.27 22.80
CA GLN A 139 -5.55 -8.32 23.65
C GLN A 139 -5.35 -7.05 24.47
N PHE A 140 -5.94 -5.95 24.03
CA PHE A 140 -5.84 -4.64 24.68
C PHE A 140 -7.00 -4.36 25.64
N PHE A 141 -8.01 -5.21 25.65
CA PHE A 141 -9.19 -5.07 26.50
C PHE A 141 -9.36 -6.35 27.31
N PRO A 142 -9.16 -6.31 28.64
CA PRO A 142 -9.40 -7.49 29.48
C PRO A 142 -10.87 -7.90 29.45
N PRO A 143 -11.16 -9.22 29.68
CA PRO A 143 -12.53 -9.71 29.68
C PRO A 143 -13.37 -9.11 30.82
#